data_cc0afe67e30137842c3ad422217e36bd
#
_entry.id   cc0afe67e30137842c3ad422217e36bd
#
_cell.length_a   1.000
_cell.length_b   1.000
_cell.length_c   1.000
_cell.angle_alpha   90.00
_cell.angle_beta   90.00
_cell.angle_gamma   90.00
#
_symmetry.space_group_name_H-M   'P 1'
#
loop_
_entity.id
_entity.type
_entity.pdbx_description
1 polymer ?
#
loop_
_entity_poly.entity_id
_entity_poly.type
_entity_poly.pdbx_seq_one_letter_code
_entity_poly.pdbx_strand_id
1 'polypeptide(L)'
;IHGCEIFDDSIAVAAVRFDHTPIRTAHAAVHSPNDSYAAGHAIAAQLREPSLRGVLVLSDGLNVNGSELVKGLNDTLGDGVIVTGGLADDGTHFKRTWVLKDRTPQSGYVTAVGFYGDHVRLGHGSKGGWDKFGPERLVTKSTGNILYELDGRPALQLYKEYLGDRATGLPATGLLFPLAIRTSQAEGKVLVRTILAVDEATQSMTFAGDIPEGVFAQLMRANFDRLIQGASEAATLTFDHHNGSLSDSPTLSIAISCVGRRLVLGERTEEEIEATLEILPKGSQQIGFYSYGEIAPYKSGACDLHNQTMTLTTITEH
;
A
#
# COMPACT_ATOMS: atom_id res chain seq x y z
N ILE A 1 -10.59 7.58 8.24
CA ILE A 1 -11.72 7.11 7.41
C ILE A 1 -12.69 6.39 8.33
N HIS A 2 -13.96 6.75 8.27
CA HIS A 2 -15.05 6.07 8.97
C HIS A 2 -16.33 6.15 8.11
N GLY A 3 -16.82 5.00 7.64
CA GLY A 3 -17.88 4.96 6.63
C GLY A 3 -17.43 5.63 5.34
N CYS A 4 -18.15 6.65 4.89
CA CYS A 4 -17.81 7.48 3.73
C CYS A 4 -17.14 8.83 4.10
N GLU A 5 -16.88 9.09 5.37
CA GLU A 5 -16.37 10.37 5.86
C GLU A 5 -14.88 10.29 6.25
N ILE A 6 -14.19 11.40 6.11
CA ILE A 6 -12.77 11.56 6.46
C ILE A 6 -12.67 12.60 7.58
N PHE A 7 -12.05 12.20 8.67
CA PHE A 7 -11.83 13.07 9.82
C PHE A 7 -10.34 13.25 10.06
N ASP A 8 -9.89 14.50 10.14
CA ASP A 8 -8.55 14.84 10.60
C ASP A 8 -8.53 14.96 12.13
N ASP A 9 -7.34 14.84 12.71
CA ASP A 9 -7.11 14.94 14.16
C ASP A 9 -8.06 14.08 15.01
N SER A 10 -8.41 12.90 14.51
CA SER A 10 -9.39 12.01 15.10
C SER A 10 -8.86 10.58 15.26
N ILE A 11 -9.57 9.78 16.04
CA ILE A 11 -9.33 8.35 16.19
C ILE A 11 -10.59 7.61 15.74
N ALA A 12 -10.46 6.78 14.70
CA ALA A 12 -11.49 5.85 14.29
C ALA A 12 -11.23 4.47 14.92
N VAL A 13 -12.26 3.84 15.45
CA VAL A 13 -12.17 2.54 16.11
C VAL A 13 -13.21 1.60 15.55
N ALA A 14 -12.80 0.39 15.16
CA ALA A 14 -13.67 -0.73 14.89
C ALA A 14 -13.42 -1.83 15.92
N ALA A 15 -14.49 -2.41 16.43
CA ALA A 15 -14.44 -3.57 17.30
C ALA A 15 -15.09 -4.76 16.61
N VAL A 16 -14.35 -5.86 16.50
CA VAL A 16 -14.83 -7.10 15.86
C VAL A 16 -14.75 -8.22 16.89
N ARG A 17 -15.81 -8.98 16.98
CA ARG A 17 -15.84 -10.23 17.73
C ARG A 17 -16.05 -11.37 16.75
N PHE A 18 -15.13 -12.33 16.77
CA PHE A 18 -15.25 -13.59 16.05
C PHE A 18 -15.78 -14.67 16.98
N ASP A 19 -16.69 -15.49 16.48
CA ASP A 19 -17.24 -16.62 17.23
C ASP A 19 -16.43 -17.91 17.00
N HIS A 20 -15.82 -18.06 15.83
CA HIS A 20 -15.10 -19.27 15.40
C HIS A 20 -13.69 -19.03 14.87
N THR A 21 -13.29 -17.79 14.64
CA THR A 21 -11.98 -17.44 14.06
C THR A 21 -10.97 -17.08 15.14
N PRO A 22 -10.00 -17.95 15.45
CA PRO A 22 -8.90 -17.57 16.32
C PRO A 22 -8.05 -16.46 15.68
N ILE A 23 -7.59 -15.53 16.50
CA ILE A 23 -6.66 -14.47 16.10
C ILE A 23 -5.41 -14.48 16.98
N ARG A 24 -4.27 -14.11 16.39
CA ARG A 24 -3.03 -13.89 17.14
C ARG A 24 -2.38 -12.62 16.66
N THR A 25 -1.71 -11.92 17.57
CA THR A 25 -0.94 -10.71 17.27
C THR A 25 0.55 -11.03 17.28
N ALA A 26 1.29 -10.35 16.41
CA ALA A 26 2.75 -10.39 16.37
C ALA A 26 3.29 -8.96 16.23
N HIS A 27 4.54 -8.77 16.65
CA HIS A 27 5.22 -7.50 16.44
C HIS A 27 6.73 -7.70 16.29
N ALA A 28 7.36 -6.77 15.58
CA ALA A 28 8.81 -6.70 15.44
C ALA A 28 9.28 -5.24 15.49
N ALA A 29 10.47 -5.00 16.06
CA ALA A 29 11.08 -3.68 16.04
C ALA A 29 11.75 -3.43 14.68
N VAL A 30 11.71 -2.16 14.24
CA VAL A 30 12.39 -1.66 13.05
C VAL A 30 13.02 -0.32 13.40
N HIS A 31 14.33 -0.25 13.45
CA HIS A 31 15.06 0.96 13.80
C HIS A 31 15.60 1.69 12.56
N SER A 32 15.69 0.97 11.45
CA SER A 32 16.13 1.50 10.16
C SER A 32 15.51 0.70 9.00
N PRO A 33 15.48 1.24 7.78
CA PRO A 33 15.02 0.50 6.60
C PRO A 33 15.73 -0.85 6.37
N ASN A 34 16.97 -0.99 6.84
CA ASN A 34 17.74 -2.24 6.72
C ASN A 34 17.19 -3.39 7.57
N ASP A 35 16.40 -3.10 8.61
CA ASP A 35 15.80 -4.10 9.48
C ASP A 35 14.51 -4.68 8.91
N SER A 36 13.99 -4.10 7.82
CA SER A 36 12.63 -4.37 7.32
C SER A 36 12.41 -5.81 6.91
N TYR A 37 13.37 -6.41 6.20
CA TYR A 37 13.30 -7.83 5.82
C TYR A 37 13.24 -8.74 7.07
N ALA A 38 14.14 -8.50 8.02
CA ALA A 38 14.19 -9.28 9.26
C ALA A 38 12.91 -9.13 10.09
N ALA A 39 12.32 -7.93 10.13
CA ALA A 39 11.05 -7.69 10.79
C ALA A 39 9.89 -8.45 10.13
N GLY A 40 9.80 -8.43 8.81
CA GLY A 40 8.81 -9.20 8.05
C GLY A 40 8.93 -10.70 8.31
N HIS A 41 10.16 -11.24 8.23
CA HIS A 41 10.45 -12.62 8.55
C HIS A 41 10.06 -12.98 10.00
N ALA A 42 10.41 -12.15 10.97
CA ALA A 42 10.11 -12.38 12.38
C ALA A 42 8.61 -12.40 12.68
N ILE A 43 7.83 -11.50 12.07
CA ILE A 43 6.35 -11.46 12.18
C ILE A 43 5.76 -12.73 11.57
N ALA A 44 6.18 -13.08 10.37
CA ALA A 44 5.71 -14.26 9.68
C ALA A 44 6.02 -15.54 10.47
N ALA A 45 7.22 -15.66 11.04
CA ALA A 45 7.61 -16.80 11.87
C ALA A 45 6.76 -16.92 13.15
N GLN A 46 6.35 -15.79 13.77
CA GLN A 46 5.47 -15.78 14.95
C GLN A 46 4.04 -16.23 14.63
N LEU A 47 3.56 -15.93 13.40
CA LEU A 47 2.17 -16.20 13.00
C LEU A 47 2.00 -17.51 12.22
N ARG A 48 3.06 -18.04 11.64
CA ARG A 48 2.99 -19.20 10.75
C ARG A 48 2.43 -20.44 11.45
N GLU A 49 1.31 -20.93 10.90
CA GLU A 49 0.64 -22.15 11.34
C GLU A 49 -0.19 -22.69 10.15
N PRO A 50 -0.44 -24.01 10.04
CA PRO A 50 -1.23 -24.58 8.93
C PRO A 50 -2.63 -24.02 8.77
N SER A 51 -3.24 -23.56 9.85
CA SER A 51 -4.58 -22.95 9.86
C SER A 51 -4.60 -21.44 9.55
N LEU A 52 -3.46 -20.79 9.38
CA LEU A 52 -3.37 -19.36 9.03
C LEU A 52 -3.95 -19.10 7.63
N ARG A 53 -4.90 -18.18 7.53
CA ARG A 53 -5.56 -17.79 6.28
C ARG A 53 -5.14 -16.41 5.80
N GLY A 54 -4.86 -15.51 6.72
CA GLY A 54 -4.39 -14.18 6.34
C GLY A 54 -3.76 -13.42 7.47
N VAL A 55 -3.08 -12.34 7.09
CA VAL A 55 -2.37 -11.44 7.99
C VAL A 55 -2.68 -10.00 7.62
N LEU A 56 -3.15 -9.20 8.58
CA LEU A 56 -3.23 -7.76 8.47
C LEU A 56 -1.98 -7.15 9.13
N VAL A 57 -1.20 -6.38 8.37
CA VAL A 57 0.07 -5.78 8.80
C VAL A 57 -0.08 -4.27 8.90
N LEU A 58 0.29 -3.69 10.03
CA LEU A 58 0.41 -2.25 10.22
C LEU A 58 1.85 -1.91 10.60
N SER A 59 2.49 -1.06 9.84
CA SER A 59 3.91 -0.73 10.00
C SER A 59 4.12 0.75 10.30
N ASP A 60 5.22 1.05 11.04
CA ASP A 60 5.81 2.39 10.96
C ASP A 60 6.04 2.76 9.49
N GLY A 61 5.80 4.02 9.11
CA GLY A 61 5.85 4.45 7.72
C GLY A 61 7.14 5.15 7.32
N LEU A 62 8.00 5.50 8.27
CA LEU A 62 9.21 6.31 8.01
C LEU A 62 10.51 5.51 8.16
N ASN A 63 10.53 4.54 9.07
CA ASN A 63 11.72 3.75 9.38
C ASN A 63 11.74 2.39 8.66
N VAL A 64 10.85 2.17 7.69
CA VAL A 64 10.63 0.90 7.00
C VAL A 64 10.86 1.03 5.50
N ASN A 65 11.58 0.08 4.92
CA ASN A 65 11.50 -0.22 3.50
C ASN A 65 10.36 -1.25 3.31
N GLY A 66 9.22 -0.79 2.82
CA GLY A 66 8.04 -1.64 2.65
C GLY A 66 8.25 -2.80 1.67
N SER A 67 9.09 -2.65 0.64
CA SER A 67 9.43 -3.75 -0.28
C SER A 67 10.19 -4.88 0.42
N GLU A 68 11.18 -4.55 1.24
CA GLU A 68 11.93 -5.53 2.02
C GLU A 68 11.08 -6.16 3.14
N LEU A 69 10.18 -5.38 3.78
CA LEU A 69 9.21 -5.92 4.74
C LEU A 69 8.33 -6.99 4.11
N VAL A 70 7.73 -6.68 2.95
CA VAL A 70 6.87 -7.60 2.19
C VAL A 70 7.63 -8.84 1.75
N LYS A 71 8.88 -8.69 1.31
CA LYS A 71 9.74 -9.81 0.94
C LYS A 71 9.97 -10.77 2.12
N GLY A 72 10.30 -10.22 3.31
CA GLY A 72 10.47 -11.02 4.52
C GLY A 72 9.21 -11.81 4.92
N LEU A 73 8.02 -11.20 4.75
CA LEU A 73 6.72 -11.85 4.95
C LEU A 73 6.51 -13.00 3.95
N ASN A 74 6.68 -12.74 2.65
CA ASN A 74 6.45 -13.71 1.58
C ASN A 74 7.38 -14.92 1.67
N ASP A 75 8.68 -14.70 1.91
CA ASP A 75 9.68 -15.78 2.00
C ASP A 75 9.38 -16.77 3.13
N THR A 76 8.57 -16.36 4.11
CA THR A 76 8.24 -17.17 5.29
C THR A 76 6.85 -17.78 5.23
N LEU A 77 5.83 -17.01 4.77
CA LEU A 77 4.42 -17.44 4.77
C LEU A 77 4.06 -18.30 3.54
N GLY A 78 4.69 -18.01 2.38
CA GLY A 78 4.33 -18.62 1.09
C GLY A 78 3.02 -18.06 0.50
N ASP A 79 2.65 -18.56 -0.67
CA ASP A 79 1.59 -18.00 -1.52
C ASP A 79 0.15 -18.29 -1.05
N GLY A 80 -0.02 -19.13 -0.04
CA GLY A 80 -1.35 -19.55 0.43
C GLY A 80 -1.99 -18.65 1.50
N VAL A 81 -1.26 -17.64 1.98
CA VAL A 81 -1.71 -16.72 3.04
C VAL A 81 -1.90 -15.32 2.45
N ILE A 82 -3.11 -14.79 2.60
CA ILE A 82 -3.41 -13.41 2.16
C ILE A 82 -2.75 -12.42 3.13
N VAL A 83 -1.82 -11.60 2.64
CA VAL A 83 -1.19 -10.54 3.44
C VAL A 83 -1.63 -9.18 2.92
N THR A 84 -2.25 -8.40 3.80
CA THR A 84 -2.72 -7.03 3.50
C THR A 84 -2.30 -6.07 4.59
N GLY A 85 -2.42 -4.78 4.34
CA GLY A 85 -2.11 -3.78 5.34
C GLY A 85 -1.56 -2.49 4.76
N GLY A 86 -0.80 -1.77 5.56
CA GLY A 86 -0.18 -0.51 5.14
C GLY A 86 0.79 0.07 6.15
N LEU A 87 1.51 1.08 5.67
CA LEU A 87 2.48 1.85 6.41
C LEU A 87 1.79 3.12 6.95
N ALA A 88 1.85 3.32 8.26
CA ALA A 88 1.27 4.51 8.89
C ALA A 88 1.84 5.80 8.30
N ASP A 89 1.03 6.85 8.25
CA ASP A 89 1.44 8.17 7.79
C ASP A 89 1.25 9.26 8.88
N ASP A 90 1.84 10.42 8.64
CA ASP A 90 1.59 11.67 9.36
C ASP A 90 1.32 12.83 8.38
N GLY A 91 0.68 12.51 7.25
CA GLY A 91 0.33 13.44 6.18
C GLY A 91 1.56 13.97 5.46
N THR A 92 1.69 15.29 5.39
CA THR A 92 2.82 15.98 4.72
C THR A 92 3.98 16.28 5.65
N HIS A 93 3.94 15.83 6.91
CA HIS A 93 4.94 16.20 7.91
C HIS A 93 6.22 15.38 7.80
N PHE A 94 6.12 14.06 7.51
CA PHE A 94 7.24 13.12 7.42
C PHE A 94 8.15 13.15 8.66
N LYS A 95 7.54 13.23 9.86
CA LYS A 95 8.27 13.37 11.12
C LYS A 95 8.18 12.15 12.01
N ARG A 96 6.97 11.61 12.18
CA ARG A 96 6.75 10.52 13.12
C ARG A 96 5.45 9.77 12.86
N THR A 97 5.55 8.47 12.78
CA THR A 97 4.40 7.56 12.67
C THR A 97 4.34 6.61 13.86
N TRP A 98 3.16 6.04 14.11
CA TRP A 98 2.94 5.12 15.23
C TRP A 98 2.12 3.93 14.80
N VAL A 99 2.39 2.79 15.43
CA VAL A 99 1.53 1.61 15.45
C VAL A 99 1.26 1.20 16.88
N LEU A 100 0.16 0.50 17.12
CA LEU A 100 -0.14 -0.02 18.46
C LEU A 100 0.66 -1.30 18.71
N LYS A 101 1.55 -1.27 19.71
CA LYS A 101 2.20 -2.44 20.26
C LYS A 101 1.74 -2.61 21.70
N ASP A 102 1.16 -3.77 22.02
CA ASP A 102 0.70 -4.08 23.37
C ASP A 102 -0.15 -2.94 24.01
N ARG A 103 -1.08 -2.37 23.22
CA ARG A 103 -1.97 -1.25 23.57
C ARG A 103 -1.27 0.10 23.76
N THR A 104 0.00 0.21 23.39
CA THR A 104 0.76 1.47 23.50
C THR A 104 1.18 1.93 22.12
N PRO A 105 0.90 3.19 21.71
CA PRO A 105 1.42 3.75 20.46
C PRO A 105 2.95 3.83 20.51
N GLN A 106 3.62 3.25 19.51
CA GLN A 106 5.08 3.26 19.40
C GLN A 106 5.52 3.49 17.96
N SER A 107 6.58 4.25 17.76
CA SER A 107 7.30 4.35 16.49
C SER A 107 8.38 3.27 16.42
N GLY A 108 8.81 2.93 15.19
CA GLY A 108 9.85 1.94 14.98
C GLY A 108 9.39 0.50 15.22
N TYR A 109 8.12 0.21 14.93
CA TYR A 109 7.55 -1.14 15.03
C TYR A 109 6.72 -1.49 13.81
N VAL A 110 6.65 -2.78 13.55
CA VAL A 110 5.64 -3.42 12.70
C VAL A 110 4.79 -4.31 13.60
N THR A 111 3.47 -4.23 13.45
CA THR A 111 2.50 -5.06 14.16
C THR A 111 1.63 -5.80 13.16
N ALA A 112 1.15 -6.98 13.53
CA ALA A 112 0.29 -7.77 12.66
C ALA A 112 -0.73 -8.57 13.45
N VAL A 113 -1.84 -8.87 12.78
CA VAL A 113 -2.88 -9.80 13.26
C VAL A 113 -3.00 -10.93 12.26
N GLY A 114 -2.82 -12.16 12.72
CA GLY A 114 -3.09 -13.38 11.96
C GLY A 114 -4.50 -13.89 12.23
N PHE A 115 -5.19 -14.32 11.17
CA PHE A 115 -6.54 -14.91 11.18
C PHE A 115 -6.46 -16.39 10.84
N TYR A 116 -7.08 -17.24 11.64
CA TYR A 116 -6.92 -18.70 11.56
C TYR A 116 -8.23 -19.44 11.41
N GLY A 117 -8.16 -20.62 10.76
CA GLY A 117 -9.30 -21.52 10.59
C GLY A 117 -10.10 -21.25 9.32
N ASP A 118 -11.10 -22.10 9.07
CA ASP A 118 -11.85 -22.12 7.81
C ASP A 118 -13.10 -21.25 7.83
N HIS A 119 -13.44 -20.68 8.99
CA HIS A 119 -14.60 -19.79 9.13
C HIS A 119 -14.35 -18.36 8.68
N VAL A 120 -13.09 -17.88 8.71
CA VAL A 120 -12.75 -16.54 8.24
C VAL A 120 -12.60 -16.52 6.73
N ARG A 121 -13.16 -15.48 6.13
CA ARG A 121 -12.92 -15.13 4.72
C ARG A 121 -12.33 -13.73 4.63
N LEU A 122 -11.26 -13.64 3.87
CA LEU A 122 -10.55 -12.40 3.62
C LEU A 122 -10.62 -12.10 2.12
N GLY A 123 -11.20 -10.95 1.78
CA GLY A 123 -11.13 -10.41 0.44
C GLY A 123 -10.06 -9.31 0.37
N HIS A 124 -9.46 -9.13 -0.77
CA HIS A 124 -8.51 -8.04 -0.98
C HIS A 124 -8.64 -7.45 -2.38
N GLY A 125 -8.37 -6.17 -2.50
CA GLY A 125 -8.28 -5.49 -3.78
C GLY A 125 -7.41 -4.26 -3.69
N SER A 126 -6.62 -4.00 -4.72
CA SER A 126 -5.74 -2.83 -4.79
C SER A 126 -5.73 -2.27 -6.21
N LYS A 127 -6.01 -0.98 -6.37
CA LYS A 127 -6.04 -0.29 -7.66
C LYS A 127 -5.58 1.16 -7.55
N GLY A 128 -4.92 1.65 -8.62
CA GLY A 128 -4.43 3.02 -8.71
C GLY A 128 -5.39 3.95 -9.46
N GLY A 129 -5.57 3.77 -10.74
CA GLY A 129 -6.34 4.70 -11.61
C GLY A 129 -5.51 5.83 -12.21
N TRP A 130 -4.20 5.69 -12.26
CA TRP A 130 -3.27 6.67 -12.83
C TRP A 130 -3.15 6.50 -14.34
N ASP A 131 -3.03 7.60 -15.07
CA ASP A 131 -2.77 7.61 -16.51
C ASP A 131 -1.26 7.60 -16.81
N LYS A 132 -0.86 6.78 -17.78
CA LYS A 132 0.51 6.82 -18.29
C LYS A 132 0.77 8.12 -19.02
N PHE A 133 1.98 8.67 -18.83
CA PHE A 133 2.40 9.94 -19.42
C PHE A 133 3.85 9.86 -19.90
N GLY A 134 4.10 10.27 -21.15
CA GLY A 134 5.44 10.22 -21.73
C GLY A 134 5.92 8.80 -22.11
N PRO A 135 7.17 8.66 -22.59
CA PRO A 135 7.75 7.40 -23.01
C PRO A 135 8.17 6.51 -21.84
N GLU A 136 8.21 5.20 -22.07
CA GLU A 136 8.91 4.27 -21.18
C GLU A 136 10.42 4.48 -21.29
N ARG A 137 11.13 4.33 -20.17
CA ARG A 137 12.57 4.44 -20.01
C ARG A 137 13.13 3.25 -19.26
N LEU A 138 14.28 2.76 -19.70
CA LEU A 138 14.99 1.71 -19.01
C LEU A 138 15.66 2.25 -17.73
N VAL A 139 15.46 1.62 -16.60
CA VAL A 139 16.24 1.89 -15.38
C VAL A 139 17.63 1.31 -15.57
N THR A 140 18.60 2.18 -15.81
CA THR A 140 20.00 1.79 -16.09
C THR A 140 20.88 1.80 -14.85
N LYS A 141 20.47 2.55 -13.79
CA LYS A 141 21.19 2.55 -12.52
C LYS A 141 20.28 2.89 -11.36
N SER A 142 20.26 2.02 -10.37
CA SER A 142 19.53 2.20 -9.11
C SER A 142 20.17 1.40 -7.98
N THR A 143 19.80 1.72 -6.74
CA THR A 143 20.20 0.95 -5.55
C THR A 143 19.07 0.99 -4.55
N GLY A 144 18.42 -0.16 -4.30
CA GLY A 144 17.21 -0.23 -3.48
C GLY A 144 16.13 0.70 -4.03
N ASN A 145 15.73 1.68 -3.23
CA ASN A 145 14.71 2.65 -3.59
C ASN A 145 15.25 3.98 -4.17
N ILE A 146 16.54 4.05 -4.51
CA ILE A 146 17.17 5.25 -5.09
C ILE A 146 17.43 5.03 -6.57
N LEU A 147 16.84 5.88 -7.41
CA LEU A 147 17.01 5.90 -8.86
C LEU A 147 18.04 6.96 -9.28
N TYR A 148 19.10 6.53 -9.95
CA TYR A 148 20.17 7.42 -10.43
C TYR A 148 20.04 7.71 -11.92
N GLU A 149 19.74 6.69 -12.76
CA GLU A 149 19.75 6.85 -14.21
C GLU A 149 18.57 6.15 -14.92
N LEU A 150 18.05 6.83 -15.93
CA LEU A 150 17.09 6.33 -16.90
C LEU A 150 17.70 6.48 -18.31
N ASP A 151 17.80 5.38 -19.08
CA ASP A 151 18.44 5.33 -20.41
C ASP A 151 19.87 5.92 -20.40
N GLY A 152 20.65 5.74 -19.33
CA GLY A 152 21.99 6.26 -19.17
C GLY A 152 22.07 7.77 -18.90
N ARG A 153 20.94 8.44 -18.63
CA ARG A 153 20.87 9.87 -18.28
C ARG A 153 20.49 10.05 -16.81
N PRO A 154 20.97 11.11 -16.13
CA PRO A 154 20.58 11.40 -14.76
C PRO A 154 19.07 11.48 -14.60
N ALA A 155 18.53 10.69 -13.66
CA ALA A 155 17.08 10.48 -13.53
C ALA A 155 16.34 11.76 -13.12
N LEU A 156 16.89 12.53 -12.15
CA LEU A 156 16.28 13.77 -11.70
C LEU A 156 16.26 14.83 -12.80
N GLN A 157 17.35 14.93 -13.60
CA GLN A 157 17.40 15.86 -14.71
C GLN A 157 16.30 15.54 -15.73
N LEU A 158 16.19 14.26 -16.15
CA LEU A 158 15.14 13.81 -17.07
C LEU A 158 13.73 14.08 -16.51
N TYR A 159 13.53 13.80 -15.24
CA TYR A 159 12.26 14.02 -14.59
C TYR A 159 11.85 15.50 -14.58
N LYS A 160 12.79 16.41 -14.29
CA LYS A 160 12.58 17.86 -14.36
C LYS A 160 12.25 18.34 -15.78
N GLU A 161 12.89 17.77 -16.81
CA GLU A 161 12.58 18.08 -18.22
C GLU A 161 11.10 17.77 -18.55
N TYR A 162 10.55 16.65 -18.01
CA TYR A 162 9.14 16.32 -18.20
C TYR A 162 8.18 17.21 -17.40
N LEU A 163 8.57 17.64 -16.21
CA LEU A 163 7.74 18.50 -15.36
C LEU A 163 7.70 19.95 -15.83
N GLY A 164 8.75 20.43 -16.52
CA GLY A 164 8.88 21.84 -16.89
C GLY A 164 8.85 22.75 -15.66
N ASP A 165 8.05 23.79 -15.69
CA ASP A 165 7.93 24.77 -14.59
C ASP A 165 7.49 24.15 -13.26
N ARG A 166 6.81 23.01 -13.28
CA ARG A 166 6.37 22.29 -12.09
C ARG A 166 7.52 21.66 -11.30
N ALA A 167 8.71 21.54 -11.89
CA ALA A 167 9.89 21.00 -11.22
C ALA A 167 10.33 21.85 -10.01
N THR A 168 9.96 23.13 -9.97
CA THR A 168 10.28 24.03 -8.84
C THR A 168 9.63 23.59 -7.52
N GLY A 169 8.54 22.83 -7.58
CA GLY A 169 7.82 22.31 -6.43
C GLY A 169 8.27 20.93 -5.93
N LEU A 170 9.35 20.36 -6.48
CA LEU A 170 9.87 19.07 -6.01
C LEU A 170 10.44 19.17 -4.58
N PRO A 171 10.32 18.10 -3.76
CA PRO A 171 9.73 16.79 -4.08
C PRO A 171 8.19 16.73 -4.04
N ALA A 172 7.49 17.70 -3.45
CA ALA A 172 6.05 17.66 -3.25
C ALA A 172 5.25 17.48 -4.57
N THR A 173 5.65 18.17 -5.64
CA THR A 173 5.05 18.01 -6.97
C THR A 173 5.19 16.58 -7.51
N GLY A 174 6.18 15.83 -7.05
CA GLY A 174 6.39 14.44 -7.44
C GLY A 174 5.22 13.50 -7.06
N LEU A 175 4.42 13.88 -6.06
CA LEU A 175 3.20 13.14 -5.69
C LEU A 175 2.15 13.13 -6.82
N LEU A 176 2.14 14.17 -7.66
CA LEU A 176 1.23 14.30 -8.81
C LEU A 176 1.70 13.51 -10.04
N PHE A 177 2.98 13.10 -10.07
CA PHE A 177 3.63 12.47 -11.22
C PHE A 177 4.47 11.26 -10.78
N PRO A 178 3.84 10.21 -10.23
CA PRO A 178 4.56 9.01 -9.83
C PRO A 178 5.13 8.27 -11.03
N LEU A 179 5.99 7.28 -10.79
CA LEU A 179 6.51 6.38 -11.81
C LEU A 179 5.78 5.04 -11.79
N ALA A 180 5.27 4.60 -12.94
CA ALA A 180 4.94 3.21 -13.17
C ALA A 180 6.21 2.43 -13.43
N ILE A 181 6.38 1.29 -12.76
CA ILE A 181 7.49 0.35 -12.98
C ILE A 181 6.91 -0.94 -13.54
N ARG A 182 7.47 -1.41 -14.66
CA ARG A 182 7.09 -2.66 -15.31
C ARG A 182 8.28 -3.60 -15.39
N THR A 183 8.18 -4.75 -14.76
CA THR A 183 9.18 -5.81 -14.89
C THR A 183 9.03 -6.50 -16.25
N SER A 184 10.13 -6.81 -16.93
CA SER A 184 10.12 -7.46 -18.24
C SER A 184 9.67 -8.93 -18.19
N GLN A 185 9.64 -9.54 -17.03
CA GLN A 185 9.53 -11.00 -16.87
C GLN A 185 8.18 -11.52 -16.38
N ALA A 186 7.29 -10.69 -15.87
CA ALA A 186 6.04 -11.18 -15.31
C ALA A 186 4.85 -10.47 -15.96
N GLU A 187 4.11 -11.19 -16.80
CA GLU A 187 2.69 -10.99 -17.18
C GLU A 187 2.10 -9.57 -16.99
N GLY A 188 2.83 -8.53 -17.39
CA GLY A 188 2.31 -7.17 -17.34
C GLY A 188 2.14 -6.58 -15.92
N LYS A 189 2.86 -7.08 -14.91
CA LYS A 189 2.85 -6.48 -13.57
C LYS A 189 3.39 -5.05 -13.63
N VAL A 190 2.56 -4.11 -13.21
CA VAL A 190 2.89 -2.70 -13.12
C VAL A 190 2.71 -2.26 -11.67
N LEU A 191 3.79 -1.78 -11.05
CA LEU A 191 3.75 -1.17 -9.73
C LEU A 191 3.96 0.34 -9.88
N VAL A 192 3.27 1.11 -9.07
CA VAL A 192 3.49 2.56 -9.01
C VAL A 192 4.46 2.86 -7.88
N ARG A 193 5.33 3.85 -8.08
CA ARG A 193 6.32 4.30 -7.09
C ARG A 193 6.21 5.80 -6.88
N THR A 194 6.04 6.18 -5.63
CA THR A 194 5.92 7.58 -5.19
C THR A 194 7.31 8.14 -4.88
N ILE A 195 7.59 9.34 -5.35
CA ILE A 195 8.82 10.07 -5.05
C ILE A 195 8.69 10.67 -3.65
N LEU A 196 9.70 10.40 -2.80
CA LEU A 196 9.78 10.93 -1.43
C LEU A 196 10.78 12.06 -1.32
N ALA A 197 11.90 11.98 -2.07
CA ALA A 197 12.97 12.97 -2.00
C ALA A 197 13.71 13.06 -3.34
N VAL A 198 14.42 14.18 -3.52
CA VAL A 198 15.32 14.42 -4.65
C VAL A 198 16.67 14.86 -4.11
N ASP A 199 17.75 14.45 -4.78
CA ASP A 199 19.11 14.87 -4.49
C ASP A 199 19.73 15.56 -5.71
N GLU A 200 19.94 16.87 -5.58
CA GLU A 200 20.51 17.69 -6.64
C GLU A 200 21.99 17.42 -6.90
N ALA A 201 22.72 16.98 -5.88
CA ALA A 201 24.15 16.72 -6.03
C ALA A 201 24.42 15.46 -6.83
N THR A 202 23.64 14.41 -6.60
CA THR A 202 23.74 13.13 -7.32
C THR A 202 22.78 13.02 -8.49
N GLN A 203 21.89 14.01 -8.67
CA GLN A 203 20.80 14.01 -9.66
C GLN A 203 19.91 12.76 -9.57
N SER A 204 19.66 12.27 -8.34
CA SER A 204 18.90 11.07 -8.04
C SER A 204 17.55 11.37 -7.39
N MET A 205 16.70 10.36 -7.38
CA MET A 205 15.38 10.41 -6.74
C MET A 205 15.20 9.22 -5.80
N THR A 206 14.66 9.47 -4.61
CA THR A 206 14.32 8.42 -3.61
C THR A 206 12.83 8.14 -3.66
N PHE A 207 12.45 6.87 -3.66
CA PHE A 207 11.08 6.40 -3.78
C PHE A 207 10.59 5.69 -2.52
N ALA A 208 9.26 5.55 -2.38
CA ALA A 208 8.63 4.84 -1.27
C ALA A 208 8.83 3.30 -1.31
N GLY A 209 9.32 2.76 -2.42
CA GLY A 209 9.66 1.35 -2.59
C GLY A 209 10.75 1.17 -3.63
N ASP A 210 11.28 -0.04 -3.71
CA ASP A 210 12.43 -0.35 -4.56
C ASP A 210 12.18 -0.12 -6.05
N ILE A 211 13.24 0.30 -6.73
CA ILE A 211 13.34 0.51 -8.17
C ILE A 211 14.46 -0.39 -8.72
N PRO A 212 14.17 -1.62 -9.15
CA PRO A 212 15.19 -2.52 -9.66
C PRO A 212 15.83 -2.03 -10.97
N GLU A 213 17.12 -2.29 -11.18
CA GLU A 213 17.77 -2.12 -12.49
C GLU A 213 17.18 -3.07 -13.54
N GLY A 214 17.17 -2.64 -14.79
CA GLY A 214 16.69 -3.43 -15.92
C GLY A 214 15.17 -3.44 -16.09
N VAL A 215 14.41 -2.79 -15.21
CA VAL A 215 12.96 -2.59 -15.38
C VAL A 215 12.68 -1.35 -16.23
N PHE A 216 11.46 -1.25 -16.77
CA PHE A 216 10.99 -0.05 -17.45
C PHE A 216 10.23 0.86 -16.49
N ALA A 217 10.53 2.15 -16.52
CA ALA A 217 9.84 3.19 -15.78
C ALA A 217 9.11 4.13 -16.74
N GLN A 218 7.90 4.56 -16.38
CA GLN A 218 7.10 5.51 -17.14
C GLN A 218 6.42 6.49 -16.20
N LEU A 219 6.46 7.79 -16.53
CA LEU A 219 5.72 8.78 -15.78
C LEU A 219 4.22 8.51 -15.84
N MET A 220 3.56 8.85 -14.76
CA MET A 220 2.11 8.84 -14.67
C MET A 220 1.59 10.23 -14.28
N ARG A 221 0.32 10.46 -14.52
CA ARG A 221 -0.38 11.68 -14.11
C ARG A 221 -1.71 11.32 -13.50
N ALA A 222 -2.17 12.17 -12.58
CA ALA A 222 -3.48 12.03 -11.98
C ALA A 222 -4.60 12.31 -12.98
N ASN A 223 -5.65 11.51 -12.89
CA ASN A 223 -6.96 11.75 -13.44
C ASN A 223 -7.98 11.44 -12.34
N PHE A 224 -8.65 12.44 -11.82
CA PHE A 224 -9.48 12.31 -10.62
C PHE A 224 -10.58 11.27 -10.77
N ASP A 225 -11.30 11.28 -11.89
CA ASP A 225 -12.39 10.33 -12.13
C ASP A 225 -11.86 8.88 -12.21
N ARG A 226 -10.68 8.68 -12.82
CA ARG A 226 -10.05 7.36 -12.87
C ARG A 226 -9.47 6.92 -11.52
N LEU A 227 -9.04 7.85 -10.68
CA LEU A 227 -8.65 7.52 -9.31
C LEU A 227 -9.86 7.03 -8.51
N ILE A 228 -10.99 7.73 -8.57
CA ILE A 228 -12.25 7.34 -7.92
C ILE A 228 -12.75 5.99 -8.49
N GLN A 229 -12.75 5.83 -9.82
CA GLN A 229 -13.07 4.54 -10.44
C GLN A 229 -12.14 3.41 -9.97
N GLY A 230 -10.83 3.69 -9.85
CA GLY A 230 -9.87 2.74 -9.30
C GLY A 230 -10.20 2.29 -7.88
N ALA A 231 -10.73 3.19 -7.04
CA ALA A 231 -11.19 2.84 -5.70
C ALA A 231 -12.40 1.89 -5.74
N SER A 232 -13.39 2.17 -6.60
CA SER A 232 -14.53 1.27 -6.85
C SER A 232 -14.09 -0.12 -7.36
N GLU A 233 -13.13 -0.15 -8.32
CA GLU A 233 -12.57 -1.40 -8.83
C GLU A 233 -11.81 -2.19 -7.74
N ALA A 234 -11.10 -1.50 -6.82
CA ALA A 234 -10.44 -2.14 -5.69
C ALA A 234 -11.46 -2.82 -4.77
N ALA A 235 -12.60 -2.17 -4.51
CA ALA A 235 -13.69 -2.78 -3.75
C ALA A 235 -14.28 -4.01 -4.47
N THR A 236 -14.50 -3.93 -5.77
CA THR A 236 -15.00 -5.06 -6.59
C THR A 236 -14.09 -6.29 -6.47
N LEU A 237 -12.77 -6.10 -6.54
CA LEU A 237 -11.80 -7.20 -6.44
C LEU A 237 -11.88 -7.96 -5.11
N THR A 238 -12.37 -7.35 -4.03
CA THR A 238 -12.49 -8.05 -2.73
C THR A 238 -13.46 -9.23 -2.80
N PHE A 239 -14.35 -9.28 -3.80
CA PHE A 239 -15.36 -10.30 -3.97
C PHE A 239 -15.02 -11.35 -5.04
N ASP A 240 -14.13 -11.04 -5.97
CA ASP A 240 -13.75 -11.96 -7.06
C ASP A 240 -13.21 -13.30 -6.55
N HIS A 241 -12.67 -13.32 -5.33
CA HIS A 241 -12.16 -14.52 -4.66
C HIS A 241 -13.24 -15.35 -3.94
N HIS A 242 -14.49 -14.91 -3.92
CA HIS A 242 -15.58 -15.50 -3.13
C HIS A 242 -16.66 -16.26 -3.91
N ASN A 243 -16.37 -16.75 -5.13
CA ASN A 243 -17.35 -17.50 -5.95
C ASN A 243 -18.74 -16.85 -6.04
N GLY A 244 -18.82 -15.53 -6.04
CA GLY A 244 -20.01 -14.76 -6.38
C GLY A 244 -21.14 -14.74 -5.33
N SER A 245 -20.98 -15.34 -4.17
CA SER A 245 -22.00 -15.24 -3.10
C SER A 245 -21.58 -14.18 -2.10
N LEU A 246 -22.16 -12.99 -2.21
CA LEU A 246 -22.17 -12.00 -1.14
C LEU A 246 -22.94 -12.62 0.03
N SER A 247 -22.24 -12.96 1.09
CA SER A 247 -22.83 -13.45 2.31
C SER A 247 -23.64 -12.34 2.97
N ASP A 248 -24.79 -12.67 3.57
CA ASP A 248 -25.51 -11.75 4.47
C ASP A 248 -24.75 -11.54 5.80
N SER A 249 -23.55 -12.09 5.92
CA SER A 249 -22.71 -11.97 7.12
C SER A 249 -22.18 -10.54 7.26
N PRO A 250 -22.09 -10.02 8.49
CA PRO A 250 -21.48 -8.72 8.75
C PRO A 250 -20.06 -8.65 8.18
N THR A 251 -19.80 -7.62 7.39
CA THR A 251 -18.49 -7.40 6.73
C THR A 251 -17.80 -6.18 7.33
N LEU A 252 -16.57 -6.36 7.79
CA LEU A 252 -15.67 -5.26 8.07
C LEU A 252 -14.79 -5.00 6.85
N SER A 253 -14.79 -3.77 6.35
CA SER A 253 -13.88 -3.29 5.33
C SER A 253 -12.81 -2.39 5.95
N ILE A 254 -11.55 -2.68 5.65
CA ILE A 254 -10.42 -1.82 6.01
C ILE A 254 -9.93 -1.17 4.73
N ALA A 255 -10.16 0.15 4.61
CA ALA A 255 -9.75 0.95 3.46
C ALA A 255 -8.43 1.65 3.78
N ILE A 256 -7.37 1.31 3.04
CA ILE A 256 -6.05 1.92 3.18
C ILE A 256 -5.72 2.61 1.86
N SER A 257 -5.72 3.93 1.86
CA SER A 257 -5.44 4.74 0.68
C SER A 257 -4.12 5.48 0.82
N CYS A 258 -3.40 5.62 -0.29
CA CYS A 258 -2.16 6.38 -0.30
C CYS A 258 -2.39 7.86 0.04
N VAL A 259 -1.57 8.44 0.91
CA VAL A 259 -1.63 9.88 1.23
C VAL A 259 -1.44 10.75 -0.02
N GLY A 260 -0.67 10.29 -1.01
CA GLY A 260 -0.51 10.97 -2.29
C GLY A 260 -1.82 11.09 -3.06
N ARG A 261 -2.70 10.08 -2.99
CA ARG A 261 -4.05 10.14 -3.59
C ARG A 261 -4.89 11.20 -2.91
N ARG A 262 -4.88 11.24 -1.58
CA ARG A 262 -5.58 12.26 -0.80
C ARG A 262 -5.15 13.67 -1.20
N LEU A 263 -3.85 13.93 -1.27
CA LEU A 263 -3.30 15.23 -1.67
C LEU A 263 -3.67 15.62 -3.10
N VAL A 264 -3.76 14.65 -4.00
CA VAL A 264 -4.16 14.86 -5.39
C VAL A 264 -5.64 15.13 -5.53
N LEU A 265 -6.48 14.34 -4.86
CA LEU A 265 -7.95 14.48 -4.92
C LEU A 265 -8.44 15.75 -4.21
N GLY A 266 -7.75 16.19 -3.16
CA GLY A 266 -8.09 17.40 -2.43
C GLY A 266 -9.53 17.36 -1.90
N GLU A 267 -10.39 18.29 -2.33
CA GLU A 267 -11.80 18.37 -1.93
C GLU A 267 -12.64 17.18 -2.41
N ARG A 268 -12.16 16.40 -3.38
CA ARG A 268 -12.84 15.20 -3.90
C ARG A 268 -12.42 13.92 -3.20
N THR A 269 -11.69 14.00 -2.11
CA THR A 269 -11.13 12.82 -1.43
C THR A 269 -12.21 11.90 -0.88
N GLU A 270 -13.34 12.42 -0.42
CA GLU A 270 -14.45 11.61 0.09
C GLU A 270 -15.12 10.78 -1.01
N GLU A 271 -15.13 11.27 -2.26
CA GLU A 271 -15.69 10.53 -3.41
C GLU A 271 -15.02 9.17 -3.61
N GLU A 272 -13.72 9.04 -3.32
CA GLU A 272 -13.06 7.72 -3.42
C GLU A 272 -13.53 6.74 -2.34
N ILE A 273 -13.84 7.24 -1.14
CA ILE A 273 -14.30 6.41 -0.02
C ILE A 273 -15.77 6.01 -0.24
N GLU A 274 -16.60 6.94 -0.72
CA GLU A 274 -17.99 6.67 -1.12
C GLU A 274 -18.03 5.59 -2.20
N ALA A 275 -17.19 5.72 -3.25
CA ALA A 275 -17.12 4.77 -4.36
C ALA A 275 -16.72 3.36 -3.89
N THR A 276 -15.93 3.21 -2.83
CA THR A 276 -15.64 1.90 -2.26
C THR A 276 -16.84 1.33 -1.49
N LEU A 277 -17.50 2.16 -0.68
CA LEU A 277 -18.60 1.73 0.17
C LEU A 277 -19.86 1.36 -0.65
N GLU A 278 -20.09 2.02 -1.78
CA GLU A 278 -21.20 1.70 -2.71
C GLU A 278 -21.11 0.29 -3.30
N ILE A 279 -19.91 -0.24 -3.46
CA ILE A 279 -19.65 -1.60 -3.99
C ILE A 279 -19.79 -2.67 -2.90
N LEU A 280 -19.50 -2.32 -1.65
CA LEU A 280 -19.53 -3.27 -0.54
C LEU A 280 -20.96 -3.76 -0.24
N PRO A 281 -21.13 -4.98 0.32
CA PRO A 281 -22.43 -5.47 0.74
C PRO A 281 -23.13 -4.48 1.65
N LYS A 282 -24.45 -4.38 1.49
CA LYS A 282 -25.27 -3.49 2.31
C LYS A 282 -25.11 -3.82 3.80
N GLY A 283 -24.80 -2.81 4.60
CA GLY A 283 -24.55 -2.98 6.04
C GLY A 283 -23.09 -3.25 6.40
N SER A 284 -22.19 -3.30 5.43
CA SER A 284 -20.75 -3.33 5.69
C SER A 284 -20.32 -2.13 6.53
N GLN A 285 -19.39 -2.38 7.46
CA GLN A 285 -18.74 -1.32 8.23
C GLN A 285 -17.36 -1.04 7.62
N GLN A 286 -17.09 0.22 7.28
CA GLN A 286 -15.82 0.62 6.72
C GLN A 286 -15.04 1.50 7.69
N ILE A 287 -13.77 1.16 7.89
CA ILE A 287 -12.79 1.95 8.64
C ILE A 287 -11.49 1.99 7.85
N GLY A 288 -10.66 2.99 8.07
CA GLY A 288 -9.38 3.04 7.38
C GLY A 288 -8.53 4.24 7.72
N PHE A 289 -7.44 4.38 6.98
CA PHE A 289 -6.50 5.48 7.13
C PHE A 289 -5.76 5.75 5.81
N TYR A 290 -5.10 6.90 5.73
CA TYR A 290 -4.16 7.19 4.66
C TYR A 290 -2.77 6.67 5.02
N SER A 291 -1.99 6.27 4.00
CA SER A 291 -0.75 5.50 4.20
C SER A 291 0.41 6.04 3.35
N TYR A 292 1.63 5.75 3.77
CA TYR A 292 2.83 5.95 2.96
C TYR A 292 3.13 4.78 2.02
N GLY A 293 2.41 3.68 2.15
CA GLY A 293 2.48 2.52 1.27
C GLY A 293 1.47 1.45 1.66
N GLU A 294 0.85 0.85 0.67
CA GLU A 294 -0.20 -0.14 0.81
C GLU A 294 0.38 -1.55 0.58
N ILE A 295 -0.04 -2.52 1.38
CA ILE A 295 0.38 -3.92 1.28
C ILE A 295 -0.81 -4.76 0.86
N ALA A 296 -0.72 -5.43 -0.28
CA ALA A 296 -1.73 -6.36 -0.77
C ALA A 296 -1.16 -7.30 -1.82
N PRO A 297 -1.77 -8.47 -2.08
CA PRO A 297 -1.44 -9.27 -3.24
C PRO A 297 -1.73 -8.49 -4.54
N TYR A 298 -0.87 -8.64 -5.56
CA TYR A 298 -1.08 -7.96 -6.85
C TYR A 298 -2.32 -8.47 -7.58
N LYS A 299 -2.51 -9.78 -7.64
CA LYS A 299 -3.71 -10.46 -8.13
C LYS A 299 -4.06 -11.64 -7.23
N SER A 300 -3.16 -12.58 -7.10
CA SER A 300 -3.21 -13.76 -6.24
C SER A 300 -1.79 -14.14 -5.86
N GLY A 301 -1.59 -14.84 -4.75
CA GLY A 301 -0.28 -15.27 -4.29
C GLY A 301 0.42 -14.24 -3.40
N ALA A 302 1.71 -14.05 -3.62
CA ALA A 302 2.54 -13.18 -2.79
C ALA A 302 2.06 -11.73 -2.75
N CYS A 303 2.18 -11.08 -1.60
CA CYS A 303 1.87 -9.65 -1.48
C CYS A 303 2.99 -8.78 -2.04
N ASP A 304 2.62 -7.54 -2.37
CA ASP A 304 3.53 -6.49 -2.83
C ASP A 304 3.34 -5.21 -2.03
N LEU A 305 4.37 -4.37 -2.06
CA LEU A 305 4.22 -2.98 -1.67
C LEU A 305 3.67 -2.19 -2.86
N HIS A 306 2.53 -1.57 -2.65
CA HIS A 306 1.90 -0.64 -3.58
C HIS A 306 2.09 0.79 -3.10
N ASN A 307 2.09 1.73 -4.04
CA ASN A 307 1.97 3.15 -3.78
C ASN A 307 0.91 3.73 -4.71
N GLN A 308 0.28 4.81 -4.29
CA GLN A 308 -0.72 5.52 -5.10
C GLN A 308 -1.95 4.66 -5.42
N THR A 309 -2.28 3.72 -4.54
CA THR A 309 -3.46 2.85 -4.68
C THR A 309 -4.48 3.11 -3.57
N MET A 310 -5.73 2.77 -3.87
CA MET A 310 -6.72 2.40 -2.87
C MET A 310 -6.60 0.89 -2.69
N THR A 311 -6.44 0.46 -1.43
CA THR A 311 -6.35 -0.94 -1.06
C THR A 311 -7.42 -1.27 -0.03
N LEU A 312 -8.25 -2.28 -0.32
CA LEU A 312 -9.27 -2.75 0.59
C LEU A 312 -8.96 -4.16 1.06
N THR A 313 -9.27 -4.38 2.33
CA THR A 313 -9.35 -5.72 2.92
C THR A 313 -10.73 -5.90 3.51
N THR A 314 -11.46 -6.92 3.06
CA THR A 314 -12.74 -7.30 3.67
C THR A 314 -12.55 -8.51 4.57
N ILE A 315 -13.18 -8.51 5.71
CA ILE A 315 -13.14 -9.58 6.72
C ILE A 315 -14.55 -9.98 7.06
N THR A 316 -14.87 -11.24 6.86
CA THR A 316 -16.17 -11.86 7.24
C THR A 316 -15.94 -13.18 7.95
N GLU A 317 -16.90 -13.61 8.77
CA GLU A 317 -16.93 -14.93 9.37
C GLU A 317 -18.23 -15.67 8.97
N HIS A 318 -18.13 -16.96 8.71
CA HIS A 318 -19.25 -17.83 8.28
C HIS A 318 -19.49 -18.97 9.27
#